data_2b7588c6a66d62ff4110c7f20256b389
#
_entry.id   2b7588c6a66d62ff4110c7f20256b389
#
_cell.length_a   1.000
_cell.length_b   1.000
_cell.length_c   1.000
_cell.angle_alpha   90.00
_cell.angle_beta   90.00
_cell.angle_gamma   90.00
#
_symmetry.space_group_name_H-M   'P 1'
#
loop_
_entity.id
_entity.type
_entity.pdbx_description
1 polymer ?
#
loop_
_entity_poly.entity_id
_entity_poly.type
_entity_poly.pdbx_seq_one_letter_code
_entity_poly.pdbx_strand_id
1 'polypeptide(L)'
;FDCCNGTREKVEPVDENMPIYDALAKKYLNINCSVMSPNNSRMQYIDEMIDEYQVDGVIEIILQACHTYNIESHYVKQTVTNKGKSYLMIETDYSQADKGQIHTRLEAFLETLEK
;
A
#
# COMPACT_ATOMS: atom_id res chain seq x y z
N PHE A 1 5.45 4.15 4.88
CA PHE A 1 4.84 2.81 4.81
C PHE A 1 3.34 2.88 4.75
N ASP A 2 2.74 2.36 3.70
CA ASP A 2 1.29 2.19 3.62
C ASP A 2 0.89 0.86 4.27
N CYS A 3 0.38 0.90 5.48
CA CYS A 3 -0.10 -0.28 6.21
C CYS A 3 -1.32 0.04 7.08
N CYS A 4 -2.07 -1.01 7.45
CA CYS A 4 -3.31 -0.87 8.22
C CYS A 4 -3.13 -0.19 9.57
N ASN A 5 -2.00 -0.41 10.25
CA ASN A 5 -1.68 0.16 11.56
C ASN A 5 -0.76 1.38 11.49
N GLY A 6 -0.58 1.95 10.31
CA GLY A 6 0.38 3.01 10.08
C GLY A 6 -0.25 4.28 9.55
N THR A 7 0.25 4.69 8.40
CA THR A 7 -0.12 5.95 7.75
C THR A 7 -1.58 6.04 7.40
N ARG A 8 -2.25 4.98 6.94
CA ARG A 8 -3.67 5.02 6.54
C ARG A 8 -4.60 5.50 7.65
N GLU A 9 -4.34 5.09 8.89
CA GLU A 9 -5.15 5.51 10.03
C GLU A 9 -4.93 6.98 10.39
N LYS A 10 -3.78 7.54 10.03
CA LYS A 10 -3.32 8.87 10.41
C LYS A 10 -3.53 9.95 9.36
N VAL A 11 -3.94 9.58 8.14
CA VAL A 11 -4.08 10.50 7.01
C VAL A 11 -5.11 11.58 7.27
N GLU A 12 -6.27 11.21 7.81
CA GLU A 12 -7.35 12.15 8.08
C GLU A 12 -7.47 12.40 9.59
N PRO A 13 -7.30 13.65 10.08
CA PRO A 13 -7.55 13.99 11.48
C PRO A 13 -9.03 13.87 11.82
N VAL A 14 -9.35 13.75 13.10
CA VAL A 14 -10.74 13.83 13.58
C VAL A 14 -11.24 15.25 13.44
N ASP A 15 -12.43 15.45 12.87
CA ASP A 15 -13.06 16.76 12.77
C ASP A 15 -13.63 17.17 14.14
N GLU A 16 -12.97 18.13 14.79
CA GLU A 16 -13.36 18.61 16.13
C GLU A 16 -14.61 19.49 16.13
N ASN A 17 -15.12 19.88 14.96
CA ASN A 17 -16.33 20.70 14.83
C ASN A 17 -17.62 19.87 14.69
N MET A 18 -17.50 18.54 14.68
CA MET A 18 -18.63 17.61 14.60
C MET A 18 -18.93 16.97 15.95
N PRO A 19 -20.16 16.44 16.16
CA PRO A 19 -20.42 15.56 17.29
C PRO A 19 -19.42 14.40 17.31
N ILE A 20 -18.89 14.08 18.49
CA ILE A 20 -17.73 13.19 18.64
C ILE A 20 -17.91 11.81 17.98
N TYR A 21 -19.10 11.21 18.10
CA TYR A 21 -19.35 9.90 17.49
C TYR A 21 -19.44 9.97 15.96
N ASP A 22 -19.99 11.04 15.41
CA ASP A 22 -20.08 11.26 13.96
C ASP A 22 -18.69 11.53 13.39
N ALA A 23 -17.88 12.33 14.07
CA ALA A 23 -16.51 12.62 13.69
C ALA A 23 -15.63 11.36 13.67
N LEU A 24 -15.74 10.52 14.70
CA LEU A 24 -15.03 9.25 14.76
C LEU A 24 -15.51 8.28 13.68
N ALA A 25 -16.82 8.14 13.51
CA ALA A 25 -17.40 7.29 12.47
C ALA A 25 -16.92 7.72 11.08
N LYS A 26 -16.96 9.02 10.76
CA LYS A 26 -16.46 9.57 9.49
C LYS A 26 -14.99 9.22 9.28
N LYS A 27 -14.14 9.47 10.27
CA LYS A 27 -12.71 9.17 10.19
C LYS A 27 -12.46 7.69 9.89
N TYR A 28 -13.05 6.79 10.67
CA TYR A 28 -12.77 5.36 10.54
C TYR A 28 -13.38 4.73 9.29
N LEU A 29 -14.53 5.23 8.82
CA LEU A 29 -15.13 4.78 7.55
C LEU A 29 -14.33 5.21 6.31
N ASN A 30 -13.54 6.27 6.43
CA ASN A 30 -12.69 6.76 5.34
C ASN A 30 -11.33 6.05 5.26
N ILE A 31 -11.02 5.12 6.17
CA ILE A 31 -9.78 4.34 6.07
C ILE A 31 -9.84 3.43 4.84
N ASN A 32 -8.87 3.61 3.95
CA ASN A 32 -8.74 2.89 2.68
C ASN A 32 -8.27 1.44 2.91
N CYS A 33 -9.16 0.59 3.44
CA CYS A 33 -8.85 -0.81 3.67
C CYS A 33 -8.93 -1.63 2.38
N SER A 34 -8.07 -2.62 2.21
CA SER A 34 -8.07 -3.51 1.04
C SER A 34 -9.33 -4.36 0.86
N VAL A 35 -10.19 -4.45 1.88
CA VAL A 35 -11.50 -5.13 1.79
C VAL A 35 -12.60 -4.27 1.15
N MET A 36 -12.35 -2.97 0.96
CA MET A 36 -13.31 -2.07 0.34
C MET A 36 -13.36 -2.31 -1.17
N SER A 37 -14.56 -2.19 -1.77
CA SER A 37 -14.74 -2.31 -3.21
C SER A 37 -15.90 -1.42 -3.67
N PRO A 38 -15.69 -0.54 -4.65
CA PRO A 38 -14.40 -0.19 -5.27
C PRO A 38 -13.52 0.60 -4.30
N ASN A 39 -12.19 0.50 -4.43
CA ASN A 39 -11.24 1.15 -3.54
C ASN A 39 -10.43 2.25 -4.25
N ASN A 40 -11.14 3.13 -4.95
CA ASN A 40 -10.52 4.21 -5.73
C ASN A 40 -9.74 5.19 -4.85
N SER A 41 -10.23 5.47 -3.64
CA SER A 41 -9.56 6.36 -2.69
C SER A 41 -8.20 5.83 -2.23
N ARG A 42 -8.03 4.49 -2.14
CA ARG A 42 -6.72 3.90 -1.87
C ARG A 42 -5.76 4.07 -3.04
N MET A 43 -6.23 3.89 -4.27
CA MET A 43 -5.39 4.08 -5.45
C MET A 43 -4.95 5.54 -5.58
N GLN A 44 -5.87 6.48 -5.33
CA GLN A 44 -5.55 7.90 -5.29
C GLN A 44 -4.52 8.21 -4.19
N TYR A 45 -4.69 7.65 -3.00
CA TYR A 45 -3.76 7.84 -1.89
C TYR A 45 -2.35 7.31 -2.22
N ILE A 46 -2.25 6.13 -2.86
CA ILE A 46 -0.96 5.59 -3.30
C ILE A 46 -0.33 6.50 -4.36
N ASP A 47 -1.14 7.01 -5.29
CA ASP A 47 -0.71 7.95 -6.32
C ASP A 47 -0.11 9.23 -5.71
N GLU A 48 -0.80 9.81 -4.73
CA GLU A 48 -0.35 10.99 -3.98
C GLU A 48 0.93 10.72 -3.18
N MET A 49 1.03 9.56 -2.51
CA MET A 49 2.25 9.18 -1.78
C MET A 49 3.47 9.03 -2.69
N ILE A 50 3.29 8.49 -3.90
CA ILE A 50 4.38 8.35 -4.87
C ILE A 50 4.97 9.73 -5.19
N ASP A 51 4.12 10.73 -5.37
CA ASP A 51 4.56 12.09 -5.68
C ASP A 51 5.13 12.81 -4.45
N GLU A 52 4.44 12.73 -3.31
CA GLU A 52 4.84 13.41 -2.08
C GLU A 52 6.22 12.96 -1.60
N TYR A 53 6.46 11.65 -1.60
CA TYR A 53 7.73 11.07 -1.15
C TYR A 53 8.76 10.90 -2.27
N GLN A 54 8.42 11.26 -3.51
CA GLN A 54 9.30 11.14 -4.68
C GLN A 54 9.97 9.76 -4.78
N VAL A 55 9.16 8.70 -4.62
CA VAL A 55 9.67 7.34 -4.56
C VAL A 55 10.22 6.89 -5.92
N ASP A 56 11.28 6.12 -5.94
CA ASP A 56 11.88 5.54 -7.14
C ASP A 56 11.17 4.25 -7.57
N GLY A 57 10.61 3.52 -6.62
CA GLY A 57 9.85 2.30 -6.86
C GLY A 57 9.03 1.88 -5.65
N VAL A 58 8.10 0.95 -5.86
CA VAL A 58 7.18 0.46 -4.84
C VAL A 58 7.37 -1.05 -4.64
N ILE A 59 7.52 -1.46 -3.40
CA ILE A 59 7.54 -2.86 -2.98
C ILE A 59 6.27 -3.14 -2.19
N GLU A 60 5.46 -4.06 -2.69
CA GLU A 60 4.27 -4.53 -1.99
C GLU A 60 4.54 -5.90 -1.37
N ILE A 61 4.37 -6.00 -0.05
CA ILE A 61 4.54 -7.26 0.69
C ILE A 61 3.15 -7.75 1.09
N ILE A 62 2.83 -8.97 0.65
CA ILE A 62 1.54 -9.61 0.89
C ILE A 62 1.80 -10.91 1.66
N LEU A 63 1.03 -11.12 2.73
CA LEU A 63 1.06 -12.39 3.43
C LEU A 63 0.41 -13.49 2.58
N GLN A 64 1.01 -14.66 2.56
CA GLN A 64 0.48 -15.84 1.89
C GLN A 64 -0.97 -16.08 2.30
N ALA A 65 -1.82 -16.38 1.32
CA ALA A 65 -3.26 -16.57 1.48
C ALA A 65 -4.06 -15.30 1.90
N CYS A 66 -3.47 -14.11 1.84
CA CYS A 66 -4.20 -12.87 2.03
C CYS A 66 -4.91 -12.46 0.74
N HIS A 67 -6.12 -12.99 0.53
CA HIS A 67 -6.86 -12.80 -0.72
C HIS A 67 -7.19 -11.34 -1.02
N THR A 68 -7.51 -10.53 0.00
CA THR A 68 -7.89 -9.13 -0.19
C THR A 68 -6.75 -8.31 -0.79
N TYR A 69 -5.56 -8.39 -0.21
CA TYR A 69 -4.38 -7.71 -0.75
C TYR A 69 -3.92 -8.30 -2.08
N ASN A 70 -4.00 -9.62 -2.24
CA ASN A 70 -3.57 -10.28 -3.48
C ASN A 70 -4.42 -9.84 -4.68
N ILE A 71 -5.74 -9.69 -4.49
CA ILE A 71 -6.63 -9.17 -5.55
C ILE A 71 -6.35 -7.70 -5.82
N GLU A 72 -6.16 -6.89 -4.77
CA GLU A 72 -5.93 -5.46 -4.89
C GLU A 72 -4.57 -5.11 -5.52
N SER A 73 -3.56 -5.98 -5.37
CA SER A 73 -2.21 -5.79 -5.93
C SER A 73 -2.20 -5.51 -7.42
N HIS A 74 -3.19 -6.02 -8.16
CA HIS A 74 -3.35 -5.69 -9.58
C HIS A 74 -3.55 -4.18 -9.81
N TYR A 75 -4.40 -3.56 -9.02
CA TYR A 75 -4.70 -2.13 -9.13
C TYR A 75 -3.54 -1.27 -8.60
N VAL A 76 -2.91 -1.71 -7.51
CA VAL A 76 -1.69 -1.06 -6.98
C VAL A 76 -0.59 -1.05 -8.05
N LYS A 77 -0.34 -2.20 -8.67
CA LYS A 77 0.62 -2.30 -9.78
C LYS A 77 0.29 -1.35 -10.91
N GLN A 78 -0.97 -1.30 -11.35
CA GLN A 78 -1.39 -0.37 -12.41
C GLN A 78 -1.13 1.08 -12.02
N THR A 79 -1.48 1.49 -10.81
CA THR A 79 -1.26 2.85 -10.31
C THR A 79 0.22 3.22 -10.34
N VAL A 80 1.09 2.34 -9.82
CA VAL A 80 2.53 2.56 -9.78
C VAL A 80 3.13 2.62 -11.19
N THR A 81 2.77 1.68 -12.06
CA THR A 81 3.33 1.62 -13.43
C THR A 81 2.83 2.75 -14.32
N ASN A 82 1.61 3.26 -14.11
CA ASN A 82 1.11 4.44 -14.81
C ASN A 82 1.91 5.71 -14.48
N LYS A 83 2.51 5.75 -13.30
CA LYS A 83 3.48 6.81 -12.90
C LYS A 83 4.89 6.59 -13.44
N GLY A 84 5.11 5.54 -14.23
CA GLY A 84 6.44 5.20 -14.75
C GLY A 84 7.40 4.67 -13.67
N LYS A 85 6.88 4.21 -12.54
CA LYS A 85 7.69 3.70 -11.43
C LYS A 85 7.79 2.18 -11.45
N SER A 86 8.90 1.65 -10.95
CA SER A 86 9.12 0.22 -10.81
C SER A 86 8.25 -0.36 -9.70
N TYR A 87 7.73 -1.57 -9.88
CA TYR A 87 6.89 -2.27 -8.93
C TYR A 87 7.36 -3.70 -8.70
N LEU A 88 7.47 -4.09 -7.44
CA LEU A 88 7.78 -5.45 -7.01
C LEU A 88 6.73 -5.93 -6.01
N MET A 89 6.06 -7.06 -6.30
CA MET A 89 5.22 -7.75 -5.32
C MET A 89 5.97 -8.94 -4.72
N ILE A 90 5.95 -9.07 -3.42
CA ILE A 90 6.51 -10.19 -2.67
C ILE A 90 5.38 -10.83 -1.85
N GLU A 91 5.08 -12.08 -2.12
CA GLU A 91 4.23 -12.90 -1.26
C GLU A 91 5.14 -13.72 -0.33
N THR A 92 4.88 -13.67 0.97
CA THR A 92 5.68 -14.31 2.01
C THR A 92 4.82 -14.71 3.20
N ASP A 93 5.40 -15.42 4.14
CA ASP A 93 4.77 -15.79 5.41
C ASP A 93 5.65 -15.37 6.60
N TYR A 94 5.33 -15.81 7.80
CA TYR A 94 6.12 -15.53 8.99
C TYR A 94 7.32 -16.45 9.16
N SER A 95 7.50 -17.44 8.27
CA SER A 95 8.68 -18.28 8.26
C SER A 95 9.89 -17.53 7.67
N GLN A 96 11.06 -18.07 7.81
CA GLN A 96 12.28 -17.54 7.17
C GLN A 96 12.76 -18.43 6.01
N ALA A 97 11.91 -19.33 5.55
CA ALA A 97 12.29 -20.32 4.56
C ALA A 97 12.58 -19.70 3.17
N ASP A 98 11.93 -18.60 2.85
CA ASP A 98 12.02 -17.88 1.58
C ASP A 98 13.00 -16.68 1.60
N LYS A 99 13.72 -16.48 2.71
CA LYS A 99 14.63 -15.32 2.89
C LYS A 99 15.62 -15.16 1.74
N GLY A 100 16.22 -16.25 1.26
CA GLY A 100 17.18 -16.20 0.15
C GLY A 100 16.53 -15.77 -1.16
N GLN A 101 15.33 -16.26 -1.44
CA GLN A 101 14.57 -15.90 -2.62
C GLN A 101 14.15 -14.42 -2.58
N ILE A 102 13.68 -13.94 -1.41
CA ILE A 102 13.32 -12.54 -1.21
C ILE A 102 14.52 -11.63 -1.44
N HIS A 103 15.68 -11.99 -0.86
CA HIS A 103 16.92 -11.23 -1.04
C HIS A 103 17.28 -11.06 -2.52
N THR A 104 17.32 -12.17 -3.28
CA THR A 104 17.63 -12.13 -4.70
C THR A 104 16.64 -11.26 -5.50
N ARG A 105 15.35 -11.31 -5.16
CA ARG A 105 14.33 -10.48 -5.83
C ARG A 105 14.47 -8.99 -5.50
N LEU A 106 14.85 -8.67 -4.27
CA LEU A 106 15.11 -7.28 -3.85
C LEU A 106 16.35 -6.73 -4.54
N GLU A 107 17.44 -7.49 -4.62
CA GLU A 107 18.65 -7.08 -5.35
C GLU A 107 18.33 -6.80 -6.82
N ALA A 108 17.66 -7.73 -7.50
CA ALA A 108 17.25 -7.54 -8.89
C ALA A 108 16.33 -6.32 -9.06
N PHE A 109 15.46 -6.03 -8.09
CA PHE A 109 14.62 -4.84 -8.13
C PHE A 109 15.43 -3.56 -7.99
N LEU A 110 16.39 -3.52 -7.06
CA LEU A 110 17.28 -2.35 -6.87
C LEU A 110 18.10 -2.06 -8.15
N GLU A 111 18.61 -3.09 -8.83
CA GLU A 111 19.29 -2.93 -10.11
C GLU A 111 18.40 -2.29 -11.19
N THR A 112 17.08 -2.43 -11.12
CA THR A 112 16.15 -1.78 -12.04
C THR A 112 15.98 -0.29 -11.76
N LEU A 113 16.26 0.16 -10.53
CA LEU A 113 16.13 1.56 -10.12
C LEU A 113 17.39 2.39 -10.44
N GLU A 114 18.55 1.75 -10.61
CA GLU A 114 19.84 2.40 -10.89
C GLU A 114 20.00 2.84 -12.36
N LYS A 115 18.97 2.62 -13.18
CA LYS A 115 18.95 3.00 -14.60
C LYS A 115 18.24 4.33 -14.81
#